data_bce8e37bbf50580678e1733090feb3b6
#
_entry.id   bce8e37bbf50580678e1733090feb3b6
#
_cell.length_a   1.000
_cell.length_b   1.000
_cell.length_c   1.000
_cell.angle_alpha   90.00
_cell.angle_beta   90.00
_cell.angle_gamma   90.00
#
_symmetry.space_group_name_H-M   'P 1'
#
loop_
_entity.id
_entity.type
_entity.pdbx_description
1 polymer ?
#
loop_
_entity_poly.entity_id
_entity_poly.type
_entity_poly.pdbx_seq_one_letter_code
_entity_poly.pdbx_strand_id
1 'polypeptide(L)'
;MKLCIAEKPSVARDIAAVVGADSRKNGYFEGGGFQVTWTYGHLCTLQEPADYSPAWKFWSIASLPIIPQPFRIKLIDVDSYKNQFSIIEKLIADADEVINCGDAGQEGELIQRWVMHKAKCKC
;
A
#
# COMPACT_ATOMS: atom_id res chain seq x y z
N MET A 1 -17.97 0.02 7.83
CA MET A 1 -17.45 -1.23 7.27
C MET A 1 -15.96 -1.36 7.60
N LYS A 2 -15.52 -2.54 7.97
CA LYS A 2 -14.11 -2.79 8.31
C LYS A 2 -13.36 -3.22 7.05
N LEU A 3 -12.20 -2.62 6.82
CA LEU A 3 -11.36 -2.91 5.67
C LEU A 3 -10.16 -3.75 6.10
N CYS A 4 -10.01 -4.93 5.52
CA CYS A 4 -8.83 -5.77 5.69
C CYS A 4 -7.91 -5.59 4.47
N ILE A 5 -6.63 -5.38 4.71
CA ILE A 5 -5.63 -5.25 3.64
C ILE A 5 -4.61 -6.38 3.79
N ALA A 6 -4.65 -7.31 2.85
CA ALA A 6 -3.70 -8.42 2.78
C ALA A 6 -2.50 -8.06 1.90
N GLU A 7 -1.43 -8.83 1.97
CA GLU A 7 -0.21 -8.57 1.21
C GLU A 7 -0.29 -9.08 -0.23
N LYS A 8 -1.17 -10.06 -0.50
CA LYS A 8 -1.35 -10.64 -1.85
C LYS A 8 -2.77 -11.16 -2.05
N PRO A 9 -3.21 -11.32 -3.31
CA PRO A 9 -4.59 -11.74 -3.60
C PRO A 9 -5.00 -13.09 -3.01
N SER A 10 -4.11 -14.07 -2.98
CA SER A 10 -4.42 -15.40 -2.44
C SER A 10 -4.75 -15.36 -0.96
N VAL A 11 -4.03 -14.56 -0.19
CA VAL A 11 -4.29 -14.37 1.24
C VAL A 11 -5.60 -13.61 1.44
N ALA A 12 -5.87 -12.61 0.62
CA ALA A 12 -7.13 -11.87 0.67
C ALA A 12 -8.32 -12.79 0.45
N ARG A 13 -8.21 -13.73 -0.48
CA ARG A 13 -9.27 -14.72 -0.74
C ARG A 13 -9.54 -15.58 0.48
N ASP A 14 -8.49 -16.05 1.16
CA ASP A 14 -8.62 -16.87 2.35
C ASP A 14 -9.28 -16.09 3.49
N ILE A 15 -8.88 -14.85 3.69
CA ILE A 15 -9.47 -13.97 4.70
C ILE A 15 -10.94 -13.69 4.38
N ALA A 16 -11.25 -13.41 3.12
CA ALA A 16 -12.63 -13.15 2.68
C ALA A 16 -13.55 -14.34 2.96
N ALA A 17 -13.06 -15.56 2.77
CA ALA A 17 -13.82 -16.76 3.07
C ALA A 17 -14.14 -16.88 4.58
N VAL A 18 -13.21 -16.50 5.44
CA VAL A 18 -13.39 -16.57 6.89
C VAL A 18 -14.36 -15.50 7.39
N VAL A 19 -14.26 -14.26 6.90
CA VAL A 19 -15.09 -13.15 7.39
C VAL A 19 -16.43 -13.04 6.67
N GLY A 20 -16.70 -13.88 5.69
CA GLY A 20 -17.97 -13.88 4.95
C GLY A 20 -18.07 -12.81 3.87
N ALA A 21 -16.96 -12.32 3.37
CA ALA A 21 -16.92 -11.36 2.28
C ALA A 21 -17.01 -12.09 0.93
N ASP A 22 -18.20 -12.57 0.59
CA ASP A 22 -18.42 -13.49 -0.54
C ASP A 22 -18.51 -12.80 -1.90
N SER A 23 -18.81 -11.51 -1.93
CA SER A 23 -19.03 -10.78 -3.17
C SER A 23 -17.72 -10.28 -3.74
N ARG A 24 -17.29 -10.84 -4.87
CA ARG A 24 -16.08 -10.40 -5.56
C ARG A 24 -16.35 -9.11 -6.33
N LYS A 25 -15.57 -8.08 -6.04
CA LYS A 25 -15.60 -6.80 -6.73
C LYS A 25 -14.29 -6.60 -7.48
N ASN A 26 -14.17 -5.45 -8.15
CA ASN A 26 -12.94 -5.08 -8.84
C ASN A 26 -11.86 -4.66 -7.83
N GLY A 27 -10.95 -5.58 -7.54
CA GLY A 27 -9.82 -5.33 -6.65
C GLY A 27 -10.08 -5.59 -5.17
N TYR A 28 -11.26 -6.13 -4.80
CA TYR A 28 -11.57 -6.46 -3.41
C TYR A 28 -12.76 -7.41 -3.31
N PHE A 29 -12.96 -7.95 -2.10
CA PHE A 29 -14.14 -8.75 -1.74
C PHE A 29 -14.98 -7.99 -0.73
N GLU A 30 -16.29 -8.18 -0.75
CA GLU A 30 -17.21 -7.47 0.15
C GLU A 30 -18.29 -8.41 0.67
N GLY A 31 -18.65 -8.24 1.93
CA GLY A 31 -19.71 -8.98 2.60
C GLY A 31 -19.48 -9.08 4.10
N GLY A 32 -20.55 -9.43 4.84
CA GLY A 32 -20.46 -9.65 6.28
C GLY A 32 -20.00 -8.46 7.10
N GLY A 33 -20.11 -7.23 6.57
CA GLY A 33 -19.61 -6.03 7.23
C GLY A 33 -18.12 -5.77 6.99
N PHE A 34 -17.49 -6.55 6.11
CA PHE A 34 -16.07 -6.46 5.76
C PHE A 34 -15.86 -6.18 4.29
N GLN A 35 -14.79 -5.47 4.00
CA GLN A 35 -14.18 -5.40 2.68
C GLN A 35 -12.78 -5.94 2.82
N VAL A 36 -12.34 -6.79 1.90
CA VAL A 36 -11.00 -7.39 1.92
C VAL A 36 -10.30 -7.06 0.61
N THR A 37 -9.23 -6.32 0.70
CA THR A 37 -8.40 -5.98 -0.45
C THR A 37 -6.98 -6.48 -0.25
N TRP A 38 -6.11 -6.20 -1.21
CA TRP A 38 -4.75 -6.72 -1.20
C TRP A 38 -3.78 -5.76 -1.88
N THR A 39 -2.51 -5.94 -1.55
CA THR A 39 -1.40 -5.35 -2.30
C THR A 39 -0.74 -6.44 -3.14
N TYR A 40 0.25 -6.06 -3.92
CA TYR A 40 1.10 -7.01 -4.66
C TYR A 40 2.52 -6.95 -4.10
N GLY A 41 2.66 -7.18 -2.77
CA GLY A 41 3.86 -6.81 -2.07
C GLY A 41 3.95 -5.30 -1.97
N HIS A 42 5.12 -4.71 -2.21
CA HIS A 42 5.28 -3.26 -2.18
C HIS A 42 4.53 -2.57 -3.33
N LEU A 43 3.61 -1.67 -3.00
CA LEU A 43 3.00 -0.74 -3.96
C LEU A 43 3.72 0.61 -3.94
N CYS A 44 4.38 0.91 -2.84
CA CYS A 44 5.12 2.15 -2.64
C CYS A 44 6.61 1.86 -2.48
N THR A 45 7.42 2.85 -2.79
CA THR A 45 8.87 2.81 -2.57
C THR A 45 9.35 4.19 -2.16
N LEU A 46 10.57 4.28 -1.65
CA LEU A 46 11.17 5.59 -1.40
C LEU A 46 11.37 6.32 -2.72
N GLN A 47 11.25 7.64 -2.69
CA GLN A 47 11.65 8.46 -3.83
C GLN A 47 13.14 8.27 -4.08
N GLU A 48 13.52 8.29 -5.35
CA GLU A 48 14.92 8.17 -5.74
C GLU A 48 15.65 9.51 -5.54
N PRO A 49 16.98 9.49 -5.43
CA PRO A 49 17.72 10.74 -5.25
C PRO A 49 17.39 11.82 -6.29
N ALA A 50 17.20 11.42 -7.55
CA ALA A 50 16.84 12.35 -8.62
C ALA A 50 15.45 12.99 -8.43
N ASP A 51 14.55 12.36 -7.69
CA ASP A 51 13.22 12.90 -7.40
C ASP A 51 13.29 14.10 -6.46
N TYR A 52 14.35 14.18 -5.63
CA TYR A 52 14.54 15.29 -4.69
C TYR A 52 15.34 16.43 -5.34
N SER A 53 16.35 16.09 -6.14
CA SER A 53 17.21 17.09 -6.77
C SER A 53 17.81 16.54 -8.06
N PRO A 54 17.77 17.29 -9.19
CA PRO A 54 18.46 16.89 -10.42
C PRO A 54 19.96 16.66 -10.24
N ALA A 55 20.58 17.33 -9.28
CA ALA A 55 22.01 17.18 -8.99
C ALA A 55 22.36 15.77 -8.49
N TRP A 56 21.38 15.02 -7.97
CA TRP A 56 21.58 13.67 -7.43
C TRP A 56 21.30 12.57 -8.46
N LYS A 57 21.02 12.92 -9.72
CA LYS A 57 20.74 11.95 -10.77
C LYS A 57 21.94 11.07 -11.08
N PHE A 58 23.15 11.62 -11.02
CA PHE A 58 24.39 10.91 -11.29
C PHE A 58 25.16 10.69 -9.99
N TRP A 59 25.69 9.46 -9.83
CA TRP A 59 26.49 9.10 -8.67
C TRP A 59 27.87 9.75 -8.74
N SER A 60 28.25 10.47 -7.69
CA SER A 60 29.58 11.01 -7.52
C SER A 60 29.89 11.14 -6.03
N ILE A 61 31.17 11.15 -5.69
CA ILE A 61 31.59 11.35 -4.28
C ILE A 61 31.14 12.72 -3.79
N ALA A 62 31.14 13.72 -4.67
CA ALA A 62 30.73 15.09 -4.32
C ALA A 62 29.25 15.20 -3.94
N SER A 63 28.39 14.29 -4.42
CA SER A 63 26.96 14.29 -4.08
C SER A 63 26.61 13.51 -2.83
N LEU A 64 27.56 12.78 -2.23
CA LEU A 64 27.37 12.03 -1.00
C LEU A 64 27.71 12.86 0.24
N PRO A 65 27.02 12.65 1.37
CA PRO A 65 25.88 11.75 1.57
C PRO A 65 24.60 12.34 1.00
N ILE A 66 23.74 11.49 0.43
CA ILE A 66 22.42 11.87 -0.07
C ILE A 66 21.42 11.69 1.07
N ILE A 67 21.08 12.79 1.72
CA ILE A 67 20.16 12.77 2.89
C ILE A 67 19.01 13.75 2.61
N PRO A 68 17.93 13.26 1.99
CA PRO A 68 16.75 14.12 1.77
C PRO A 68 16.08 14.45 3.10
N GLN A 69 15.45 15.61 3.16
CA GLN A 69 14.69 16.04 4.34
C GLN A 69 13.37 16.65 3.91
N PRO A 70 12.25 15.93 4.15
CA PRO A 70 12.14 14.57 4.68
C PRO A 70 12.34 13.50 3.60
N PHE A 71 12.55 12.25 4.00
CA PHE A 71 12.42 11.12 3.10
C PHE A 71 10.95 10.99 2.68
N ARG A 72 10.71 10.75 1.40
CA ARG A 72 9.36 10.65 0.85
C ARG A 72 9.18 9.33 0.12
N ILE A 73 7.92 8.93 -0.02
CA ILE A 73 7.54 7.72 -0.75
C ILE A 73 6.81 8.08 -2.03
N LYS A 74 6.83 7.17 -3.00
CA LYS A 74 6.08 7.27 -4.26
C LYS A 74 5.49 5.92 -4.61
N LEU A 75 4.47 5.91 -5.49
CA LEU A 75 3.96 4.66 -6.05
C LEU A 75 4.98 4.09 -7.02
N ILE A 76 5.11 2.75 -7.01
CA ILE A 76 5.90 2.04 -8.00
C ILE A 76 5.22 2.19 -9.36
N ASP A 77 5.98 2.53 -10.40
CA ASP A 77 5.46 2.84 -11.73
C ASP A 77 5.09 1.57 -12.51
N VAL A 78 4.08 0.87 -12.02
CA VAL A 78 3.48 -0.31 -12.66
C VAL A 78 1.97 -0.08 -12.70
N ASP A 79 1.36 -0.19 -13.87
CA ASP A 79 -0.07 0.14 -14.05
C ASP A 79 -0.99 -0.65 -13.12
N SER A 80 -0.75 -1.95 -12.97
CA SER A 80 -1.54 -2.79 -12.07
C SER A 80 -1.42 -2.35 -10.61
N TYR A 81 -0.24 -1.89 -10.19
CA TYR A 81 -0.01 -1.38 -8.83
C TYR A 81 -0.73 -0.05 -8.60
N LYS A 82 -0.69 0.84 -9.58
CA LYS A 82 -1.39 2.13 -9.51
C LYS A 82 -2.90 1.93 -9.45
N ASN A 83 -3.44 1.02 -10.26
CA ASN A 83 -4.86 0.69 -10.26
C ASN A 83 -5.29 0.11 -8.91
N GLN A 84 -4.53 -0.83 -8.38
CA GLN A 84 -4.83 -1.44 -7.09
C GLN A 84 -4.74 -0.41 -5.96
N PHE A 85 -3.73 0.44 -5.98
CA PHE A 85 -3.61 1.53 -5.01
C PHE A 85 -4.82 2.47 -5.05
N SER A 86 -5.27 2.83 -6.25
CA SER A 86 -6.47 3.69 -6.41
C SER A 86 -7.71 3.07 -5.77
N ILE A 87 -7.87 1.76 -5.92
CA ILE A 87 -8.96 1.01 -5.29
C ILE A 87 -8.83 1.05 -3.76
N ILE A 88 -7.63 0.76 -3.24
CA ILE A 88 -7.36 0.79 -1.80
C ILE A 88 -7.61 2.18 -1.21
N GLU A 89 -7.18 3.21 -1.90
CA GLU A 89 -7.38 4.60 -1.46
C GLU A 89 -8.86 4.92 -1.28
N LYS A 90 -9.69 4.52 -2.23
CA LYS A 90 -11.14 4.71 -2.14
C LYS A 90 -11.75 3.93 -0.98
N LEU A 91 -11.32 2.67 -0.81
CA LEU A 91 -11.81 1.83 0.27
C LEU A 91 -11.42 2.39 1.66
N ILE A 92 -10.21 2.90 1.79
CA ILE A 92 -9.74 3.54 3.02
C ILE A 92 -10.58 4.77 3.36
N ALA A 93 -10.91 5.58 2.34
CA ALA A 93 -11.69 6.79 2.55
C ALA A 93 -13.08 6.50 3.15
N ASP A 94 -13.66 5.36 2.82
CA ASP A 94 -15.00 4.96 3.28
C ASP A 94 -14.99 4.00 4.47
N ALA A 95 -13.82 3.52 4.90
CA ALA A 95 -13.71 2.55 5.97
C ALA A 95 -13.85 3.19 7.34
N ASP A 96 -14.51 2.48 8.26
CA ASP A 96 -14.58 2.87 9.68
C ASP A 96 -13.31 2.43 10.42
N GLU A 97 -12.74 1.31 9.98
CA GLU A 97 -11.57 0.71 10.60
C GLU A 97 -10.76 0.00 9.52
N VAL A 98 -9.43 0.09 9.60
CA VAL A 98 -8.52 -0.62 8.71
C VAL A 98 -7.77 -1.68 9.52
N ILE A 99 -7.84 -2.93 9.04
CA ILE A 99 -7.18 -4.06 9.70
C ILE A 99 -5.98 -4.47 8.84
N ASN A 100 -4.80 -4.42 9.44
CA ASN A 100 -3.57 -4.87 8.80
C ASN A 100 -3.53 -6.39 8.79
N CYS A 101 -3.66 -6.97 7.60
CA CYS A 101 -3.59 -8.41 7.37
C CYS A 101 -2.35 -8.79 6.56
N GLY A 102 -1.32 -7.98 6.59
CA GLY A 102 -0.02 -8.27 6.00
C GLY A 102 0.75 -9.32 6.79
N ASP A 103 1.85 -9.78 6.22
CA ASP A 103 2.69 -10.76 6.87
C ASP A 103 3.28 -10.19 8.19
N ALA A 104 3.39 -11.07 9.18
CA ALA A 104 3.92 -10.69 10.49
C ALA A 104 5.44 -10.55 10.40
N GLY A 105 5.91 -9.34 10.15
CA GLY A 105 7.33 -9.02 10.03
C GLY A 105 7.54 -7.56 9.73
N GLN A 106 8.81 -7.12 9.77
CA GLN A 106 9.15 -5.72 9.53
C GLN A 106 8.71 -5.25 8.14
N GLU A 107 8.95 -6.06 7.12
CA GLU A 107 8.60 -5.72 5.75
C GLU A 107 7.10 -5.65 5.55
N GLY A 108 6.35 -6.62 6.08
CA GLY A 108 4.89 -6.62 6.00
C GLY A 108 4.28 -5.39 6.66
N GLU A 109 4.79 -5.00 7.82
CA GLU A 109 4.37 -3.79 8.51
C GLU A 109 4.68 -2.53 7.67
N LEU A 110 5.86 -2.47 7.08
CA LEU A 110 6.28 -1.35 6.25
C LEU A 110 5.40 -1.18 5.02
N ILE A 111 5.08 -2.28 4.32
CA ILE A 111 4.18 -2.27 3.16
C ILE A 111 2.85 -1.64 3.53
N GLN A 112 2.25 -2.07 4.63
CA GLN A 112 0.95 -1.58 5.10
C GLN A 112 1.02 -0.10 5.48
N ARG A 113 2.04 0.28 6.25
CA ARG A 113 2.20 1.66 6.72
C ARG A 113 2.39 2.63 5.56
N TRP A 114 3.18 2.26 4.57
CA TRP A 114 3.40 3.11 3.40
C TRP A 114 2.13 3.29 2.57
N VAL A 115 1.36 2.22 2.39
CA VAL A 115 0.08 2.30 1.65
C VAL A 115 -0.89 3.21 2.40
N MET A 116 -1.04 3.04 3.70
CA MET A 116 -1.93 3.86 4.52
C MET A 116 -1.49 5.33 4.55
N HIS A 117 -0.19 5.58 4.65
CA HIS A 117 0.36 6.93 4.63
C HIS A 117 0.11 7.62 3.28
N LYS A 118 0.37 6.92 2.18
CA LYS A 118 0.16 7.44 0.83
C LYS A 118 -1.32 7.71 0.55
N ALA A 119 -2.20 6.87 1.07
CA ALA A 119 -3.65 7.02 0.95
C ALA A 119 -4.22 8.06 1.92
N LYS A 120 -3.39 8.64 2.78
CA LYS A 120 -3.79 9.64 3.79
C LYS A 120 -4.87 9.11 4.72
N CYS A 121 -4.70 7.90 5.21
CA CYS A 121 -5.61 7.29 6.18
C CYS A 121 -5.70 8.15 7.44
N LYS A 122 -6.93 8.39 7.89
CA LYS A 122 -7.20 9.15 9.11
C LYS A 122 -7.50 8.26 10.33
N CYS A 123 -7.52 6.95 10.11
CA CYS A 123 -7.85 5.98 11.15
C CYS A 123 -6.60 5.38 11.81
#